data_09ee1eee1e4535abd59e077f3a3cdc84
#
_entry.id   09ee1eee1e4535abd59e077f3a3cdc84
#
_cell.length_a   1.000
_cell.length_b   1.000
_cell.length_c   1.000
_cell.angle_alpha   90.00
_cell.angle_beta   90.00
_cell.angle_gamma   90.00
#
_symmetry.space_group_name_H-M   'P 1'
#
loop_
_entity.id
_entity.type
_entity.pdbx_description
1 polymer ?
#
loop_
_entity_poly.entity_id
_entity_poly.type
_entity_poly.pdbx_seq_one_letter_code
_entity_poly.pdbx_strand_id
1 'polypeptide(L)'
;MMAAQDGRGRMKVFISADMEGTAGITAWDELERAHPDYAQFQGYMTAEVAAACEGARAAGATEIVVKDAHESARNLILDRLPEGVRIIRGWSGHPDSMIVRHRQQFRCRTSW
;
A
#
# COMPACT_ATOMS: atom_id res chain seq x y z
N MET A 1 -2.24 5.22 8.21
CA MET A 1 -1.35 6.11 7.45
C MET A 1 -0.60 7.01 8.42
N MET A 2 0.67 7.19 8.21
CA MET A 2 1.52 8.07 9.02
C MET A 2 2.19 9.09 8.13
N ALA A 3 2.28 10.34 8.60
CA ALA A 3 2.95 11.42 7.88
C ALA A 3 3.96 12.11 8.79
N ALA A 4 5.10 12.49 8.24
CA ALA A 4 6.14 13.23 8.94
C ALA A 4 6.77 14.25 8.00
N GLN A 5 7.18 15.39 8.57
CA GLN A 5 7.94 16.40 7.85
C GLN A 5 9.38 16.45 8.35
N ASP A 6 10.32 16.64 7.43
CA ASP A 6 11.69 16.95 7.82
C ASP A 6 11.83 18.45 8.13
N GLY A 7 13.00 18.87 8.64
CA GLY A 7 13.28 20.27 8.96
C GLY A 7 13.31 21.22 7.75
N ARG A 8 13.10 20.71 6.52
CA ARG A 8 13.03 21.47 5.27
C ARG A 8 11.62 21.58 4.72
N GLY A 9 10.60 21.17 5.49
CA GLY A 9 9.20 21.20 5.08
C GLY A 9 8.79 20.07 4.13
N ARG A 10 9.64 19.09 3.84
CA ARG A 10 9.27 17.93 3.03
C ARG A 10 8.42 16.96 3.84
N MET A 11 7.35 16.48 3.24
CA MET A 11 6.43 15.54 3.87
C MET A 11 6.67 14.14 3.34
N LYS A 12 6.87 13.19 4.26
CA LYS A 12 6.94 11.76 3.97
C LYS A 12 5.71 11.08 4.54
N VAL A 13 5.08 10.24 3.73
CA VAL A 13 3.87 9.52 4.14
C VAL A 13 4.14 8.02 4.06
N PHE A 14 3.81 7.31 5.12
CA PHE A 14 3.84 5.87 5.18
C PHE A 14 2.41 5.33 5.30
N ILE A 15 2.04 4.41 4.42
CA ILE A 15 0.72 3.78 4.40
C ILE A 15 0.91 2.28 4.65
N SER A 16 0.36 1.77 5.74
CA SER A 16 0.22 0.33 5.95
C SER A 16 -1.17 -0.07 5.49
N ALA A 17 -1.24 -0.92 4.48
CA ALA A 17 -2.49 -1.31 3.83
C ALA A 17 -2.84 -2.75 4.17
N ASP A 18 -3.98 -2.95 4.82
CA ASP A 18 -4.53 -4.25 5.13
C ASP A 18 -5.90 -4.40 4.47
N MET A 19 -6.19 -5.59 3.95
CA MET A 19 -7.35 -5.80 3.10
C MET A 19 -8.67 -5.70 3.86
N GLU A 20 -8.70 -6.11 5.13
CA GLU A 20 -9.89 -6.03 5.97
C GLU A 20 -10.38 -4.59 6.17
N GLY A 21 -9.50 -3.61 6.04
CA GLY A 21 -9.86 -2.20 6.12
C GLY A 21 -10.46 -1.62 4.84
N THR A 22 -10.52 -2.39 3.77
CA THR A 22 -11.05 -1.93 2.48
C THR A 22 -12.56 -1.82 2.52
N ALA A 23 -13.09 -0.72 2.00
CA ALA A 23 -14.54 -0.51 1.93
C ALA A 23 -15.20 -1.57 1.05
N GLY A 24 -16.34 -2.06 1.51
CA GLY A 24 -17.14 -3.06 0.82
C GLY A 24 -16.85 -4.51 1.20
N ILE A 25 -15.76 -4.78 1.90
CA ILE A 25 -15.45 -6.14 2.37
C ILE A 25 -16.38 -6.50 3.53
N THR A 26 -17.06 -7.62 3.41
CA THR A 26 -18.02 -8.10 4.42
C THR A 26 -17.85 -9.58 4.78
N ALA A 27 -17.02 -10.32 4.04
CA ALA A 27 -16.85 -11.76 4.23
C ALA A 27 -15.37 -12.16 4.15
N TRP A 28 -14.98 -13.16 4.93
CA TRP A 28 -13.62 -13.70 4.92
C TRP A 28 -13.19 -14.25 3.55
N ASP A 29 -14.12 -14.82 2.81
CA ASP A 29 -13.85 -15.38 1.47
C ASP A 29 -13.28 -14.33 0.51
N GLU A 30 -13.68 -13.08 0.68
CA GLU A 30 -13.23 -11.96 -0.16
C GLU A 30 -11.76 -11.61 0.07
N LEU A 31 -11.19 -12.07 1.18
CA LEU A 31 -9.81 -11.83 1.59
C LEU A 31 -8.86 -12.95 1.21
N GLU A 32 -9.37 -14.09 0.82
CA GLU A 32 -8.58 -15.29 0.56
C GLU A 32 -8.19 -15.40 -0.91
N ARG A 33 -6.89 -15.42 -1.17
CA ARG A 33 -6.33 -15.45 -2.53
C ARG A 33 -6.88 -16.60 -3.40
N ALA A 34 -7.15 -17.75 -2.80
CA ALA A 34 -7.67 -18.90 -3.51
C ALA A 34 -9.16 -18.81 -3.86
N HIS A 35 -9.88 -17.85 -3.26
CA HIS A 35 -11.31 -17.70 -3.48
C HIS A 35 -11.61 -16.89 -4.76
N PRO A 36 -12.64 -17.25 -5.55
CA PRO A 36 -12.96 -16.54 -6.79
C PRO A 36 -13.24 -15.04 -6.63
N ASP A 37 -13.76 -14.62 -5.47
CA ASP A 37 -14.12 -13.23 -5.21
C ASP A 37 -12.90 -12.34 -4.90
N TYR A 38 -11.78 -12.94 -4.54
CA TYR A 38 -10.58 -12.21 -4.12
C TYR A 38 -10.13 -11.16 -5.15
N ALA A 39 -10.12 -11.49 -6.44
CA ALA A 39 -9.60 -10.59 -7.47
C ALA A 39 -10.36 -9.26 -7.52
N GLN A 40 -11.67 -9.29 -7.32
CA GLN A 40 -12.49 -8.07 -7.28
C GLN A 40 -12.11 -7.19 -6.09
N PHE A 41 -11.99 -7.79 -4.90
CA PHE A 41 -11.66 -7.04 -3.68
C PHE A 41 -10.19 -6.62 -3.62
N GLN A 42 -9.30 -7.38 -4.24
CA GLN A 42 -7.92 -6.95 -4.49
C GLN A 42 -7.90 -5.66 -5.30
N GLY A 43 -8.74 -5.55 -6.32
CA GLY A 43 -8.90 -4.34 -7.12
C GLY A 43 -9.40 -3.16 -6.28
N TYR A 44 -10.36 -3.38 -5.41
CA TYR A 44 -10.88 -2.33 -4.51
C TYR A 44 -9.82 -1.86 -3.52
N MET A 45 -9.08 -2.77 -2.90
CA MET A 45 -7.96 -2.44 -2.02
C MET A 45 -6.94 -1.56 -2.74
N THR A 46 -6.55 -1.97 -3.94
CA THR A 46 -5.58 -1.23 -4.75
C THR A 46 -6.09 0.17 -5.10
N ALA A 47 -7.36 0.30 -5.46
CA ALA A 47 -7.97 1.59 -5.77
C ALA A 47 -8.00 2.53 -4.56
N GLU A 48 -8.30 2.02 -3.37
CA GLU A 48 -8.26 2.82 -2.14
C GLU A 48 -6.85 3.28 -1.80
N VAL A 49 -5.87 2.40 -1.91
CA VAL A 49 -4.46 2.76 -1.68
C VAL A 49 -4.00 3.80 -2.70
N ALA A 50 -4.37 3.64 -3.97
CA ALA A 50 -4.06 4.62 -5.01
C ALA A 50 -4.68 5.99 -4.68
N ALA A 51 -5.93 6.02 -4.24
CA ALA A 51 -6.60 7.26 -3.84
C ALA A 51 -5.91 7.92 -2.63
N ALA A 52 -5.49 7.12 -1.65
CA ALA A 52 -4.74 7.62 -0.50
C ALA A 52 -3.39 8.24 -0.91
N CYS A 53 -2.68 7.60 -1.83
CA CYS A 53 -1.43 8.13 -2.39
C CYS A 53 -1.66 9.45 -3.13
N GLU A 54 -2.70 9.55 -3.94
CA GLU A 54 -3.04 10.78 -4.66
C GLU A 54 -3.41 11.90 -3.69
N GLY A 55 -4.18 11.60 -2.64
CA GLY A 55 -4.51 12.56 -1.60
C GLY A 55 -3.28 13.05 -0.85
N ALA A 56 -2.36 12.15 -0.50
CA ALA A 56 -1.10 12.51 0.15
C ALA A 56 -0.25 13.43 -0.75
N ARG A 57 -0.17 13.11 -2.03
CA ARG A 57 0.56 13.91 -3.01
C ARG A 57 -0.06 15.30 -3.16
N ALA A 58 -1.37 15.39 -3.26
CA ALA A 58 -2.09 16.66 -3.34
C ALA A 58 -1.88 17.53 -2.11
N ALA A 59 -1.67 16.90 -0.94
CA ALA A 59 -1.35 17.60 0.31
C ALA A 59 0.14 18.00 0.43
N GLY A 60 0.97 17.68 -0.54
CA GLY A 60 2.38 18.07 -0.57
C GLY A 60 3.39 16.97 -0.22
N ALA A 61 2.96 15.72 -0.14
CA ALA A 61 3.89 14.63 0.13
C ALA A 61 4.92 14.49 -1.00
N THR A 62 6.18 14.44 -0.61
CA THR A 62 7.31 14.28 -1.53
C THR A 62 7.83 12.85 -1.59
N GLU A 63 7.51 12.06 -0.58
CA GLU A 63 7.83 10.63 -0.55
C GLU A 63 6.63 9.87 0.02
N ILE A 64 6.22 8.82 -0.68
CA ILE A 64 5.13 7.96 -0.24
C ILE A 64 5.64 6.52 -0.28
N VAL A 65 5.51 5.83 0.85
CA VAL A 65 5.85 4.41 1.00
C VAL A 65 4.61 3.66 1.43
N VAL A 66 4.27 2.62 0.70
CA VAL A 66 3.14 1.76 1.00
C VAL A 66 3.65 0.38 1.41
N LYS A 67 3.21 -0.11 2.56
CA LYS A 67 3.41 -1.49 2.99
C LYS A 67 2.16 -2.30 2.68
N ASP A 68 2.30 -3.32 1.85
CA ASP A 68 1.26 -4.34 1.68
C ASP A 68 1.30 -5.24 2.91
N ALA A 69 0.27 -5.21 3.73
CA ALA A 69 0.27 -5.81 5.06
C ALA A 69 -0.77 -6.92 5.24
N HIS A 70 -1.39 -7.40 4.16
CA HIS A 70 -2.39 -8.47 4.24
C HIS A 70 -1.78 -9.82 3.84
N GLU A 71 -1.89 -10.82 4.71
CA GLU A 71 -1.48 -12.21 4.52
C GLU A 71 -0.09 -12.35 3.87
N SER A 72 -0.05 -12.68 2.58
CA SER A 72 1.20 -12.85 1.83
C SER A 72 1.97 -11.54 1.61
N ALA A 73 1.35 -10.40 1.91
CA ALA A 73 1.87 -9.07 1.59
C ALA A 73 2.15 -8.89 0.08
N ARG A 74 1.36 -9.54 -0.76
CA ARG A 74 1.45 -9.51 -2.23
C ARG A 74 0.07 -9.32 -2.85
N ASN A 75 -0.69 -8.36 -2.34
CA ASN A 75 -2.09 -8.13 -2.74
C ASN A 75 -2.25 -6.94 -3.67
N LEU A 76 -1.46 -5.88 -3.48
CA LEU A 76 -1.57 -4.67 -4.28
C LEU A 76 -1.19 -4.94 -5.74
N ILE A 77 -1.99 -4.42 -6.66
CA ILE A 77 -1.74 -4.50 -8.10
C ILE A 77 -0.82 -3.34 -8.47
N LEU A 78 0.46 -3.64 -8.67
CA LEU A 78 1.52 -2.63 -8.73
C LEU A 78 1.36 -1.63 -9.86
N ASP A 79 0.89 -2.06 -11.02
CA ASP A 79 0.71 -1.20 -12.19
C ASP A 79 -0.51 -0.28 -12.10
N ARG A 80 -1.34 -0.42 -11.07
CA ARG A 80 -2.47 0.46 -10.79
C ARG A 80 -2.19 1.49 -9.70
N LEU A 81 -0.97 1.50 -9.15
CA LEU A 81 -0.56 2.47 -8.16
C LEU A 81 0.08 3.68 -8.83
N PRO A 82 -0.01 4.88 -8.20
CA PRO A 82 0.57 6.08 -8.76
C PRO A 82 2.08 5.97 -8.94
N GLU A 83 2.55 6.65 -9.96
CA GLU A 83 3.97 6.77 -10.28
C GLU A 83 4.79 7.30 -9.11
N GLY A 84 5.97 6.74 -8.91
CA GLY A 84 6.92 7.21 -7.90
C GLY A 84 6.66 6.72 -6.48
N VAL A 85 5.54 6.08 -6.22
CA VAL A 85 5.25 5.47 -4.92
C VAL A 85 6.17 4.27 -4.71
N ARG A 86 6.70 4.14 -3.50
CA ARG A 86 7.50 2.97 -3.12
C ARG A 86 6.63 1.94 -2.43
N ILE A 87 6.81 0.68 -2.80
CA ILE A 87 6.03 -0.43 -2.24
C ILE A 87 6.97 -1.35 -1.48
N ILE A 88 6.58 -1.67 -0.25
CA ILE A 88 7.18 -2.75 0.51
C ILE A 88 6.27 -3.96 0.35
N ARG A 89 6.79 -4.99 -0.27
CA ARG A 89 6.05 -6.19 -0.64
C ARG A 89 6.68 -7.41 0.01
N GLY A 90 5.86 -8.33 0.53
CA GLY A 90 6.33 -9.50 1.27
C GLY A 90 6.72 -9.16 2.71
N TRP A 91 7.07 -10.19 3.48
CA TRP A 91 7.41 -10.05 4.88
C TRP A 91 8.92 -10.19 5.09
N SER A 92 9.47 -9.35 5.99
CA SER A 92 10.89 -9.36 6.33
C SER A 92 11.25 -10.35 7.45
N GLY A 93 10.25 -10.83 8.20
CA GLY A 93 10.46 -11.58 9.43
C GLY A 93 10.67 -10.69 10.67
N HIS A 94 10.73 -9.37 10.50
CA HIS A 94 10.82 -8.44 11.63
C HIS A 94 9.49 -8.40 12.41
N PRO A 95 9.50 -8.33 13.76
CA PRO A 95 8.28 -8.28 14.56
C PRO A 95 7.32 -7.16 14.17
N ASP A 96 7.85 -6.00 13.76
CA ASP A 96 7.06 -4.84 13.36
C ASP A 96 6.95 -4.69 11.85
N SER A 97 7.01 -5.80 11.09
CA SER A 97 7.11 -5.77 9.63
C SER A 97 5.92 -5.12 8.92
N MET A 98 4.77 -4.95 9.59
CA MET A 98 3.62 -4.21 9.04
C MET A 98 3.91 -2.70 8.90
N ILE A 99 4.84 -2.17 9.67
CA ILE A 99 5.13 -0.73 9.73
C ILE A 99 6.60 -0.40 9.52
N VAL A 100 7.48 -1.38 9.39
CA VAL A 100 8.93 -1.17 9.24
C VAL A 100 9.31 -1.04 7.78
N ARG A 101 10.10 -0.03 7.47
CA ARG A 101 10.74 0.14 6.17
C ARG A 101 11.95 -0.79 6.10
N HIS A 102 11.99 -1.66 5.10
CA HIS A 102 13.10 -2.59 4.92
C HIS A 102 13.56 -2.69 3.46
N ARG A 103 14.53 -3.57 3.20
CA ARG A 103 15.22 -3.64 1.91
C ARG A 103 14.36 -4.07 0.72
N GLN A 104 13.21 -4.68 0.94
CA GLN A 104 12.32 -5.15 -0.13
C GLN A 104 11.39 -4.05 -0.64
N GLN A 105 11.93 -2.85 -0.85
CA GLN A 105 11.17 -1.73 -1.39
C GLN A 105 11.25 -1.72 -2.92
N PHE A 106 10.11 -1.53 -3.54
CA PHE A 106 9.99 -1.37 -4.99
C PHE A 106 9.39 -0.01 -5.30
N ARG A 107 9.83 0.59 -6.38
CA ARG A 107 9.27 1.87 -6.83
C ARG A 107 8.37 1.61 -8.04
N CYS A 108 7.16 2.14 -8.00
CA CYS A 108 6.28 2.14 -9.16
C CYS A 108 6.85 3.06 -10.24
N ARG A 109 6.88 2.57 -11.47
CA ARG A 109 7.45 3.30 -12.61
C ARG A 109 6.41 4.11 -13.34
N THR A 110 6.87 5.11 -14.07
CA THR A 110 6.08 5.95 -14.97
C THR A 110 5.57 5.20 -16.19
N SER A 111 6.44 4.37 -16.75
CA SER A 111 6.18 3.63 -17.99
C SER A 111 6.36 2.16 -17.72
N TRP A 112 5.33 1.46 -17.89
CA TRP A 112 5.31 0.01 -17.74
C TRP A 112 5.36 -0.67 -19.09
#